data_c237b1077886334705648c44559dcbba
#
_entry.id   c237b1077886334705648c44559dcbba
#
_cell.length_a   1.000
_cell.length_b   1.000
_cell.length_c   1.000
_cell.angle_alpha   90.00
_cell.angle_beta   90.00
_cell.angle_gamma   90.00
#
_symmetry.space_group_name_H-M   'P 1'
#
loop_
_entity.id
_entity.type
_entity.pdbx_description
1 polymer ?
#
loop_
_entity_poly.entity_id
_entity_poly.type
_entity_poly.pdbx_seq_one_letter_code
_entity_poly.pdbx_strand_id
1 'polypeptide(L)'
;MVTEIRLPVACQWLPENLDWDTQKHLVAPGDTITTDTGIMLGCGTYMGDEKVIASVTGFVERVNKLICVKAVKTRYNGEVADIVVGRITELRRRSSEDELARRNFLWEGDLMTAEVREVFSDGAVSLHTRSLKYGKLGQGVLVQVSPSLVKRQKTPFHDLPCGASVILGNNGFIWIYPTPEQREEEAEDFIASLEPESLLVISQLWNCIVFLLAQKMMLFDTSLLYNYEAFLSHPIKDILKPEIMEEIVTET
;
A
#
# COMPACT_ATOMS: atom_id res chain seq x y z
N MET A 1 -12.23 -28.33 23.66
CA MET A 1 -11.54 -27.90 22.43
C MET A 1 -10.51 -26.87 22.85
N VAL A 2 -9.25 -27.27 22.89
CA VAL A 2 -8.15 -26.32 23.16
C VAL A 2 -7.76 -25.71 21.83
N THR A 3 -8.03 -24.42 21.65
CA THR A 3 -7.56 -23.68 20.50
C THR A 3 -6.07 -23.40 20.69
N GLU A 4 -5.21 -24.18 20.05
CA GLU A 4 -3.79 -23.84 19.91
C GLU A 4 -3.66 -22.58 19.06
N ILE A 5 -3.25 -21.50 19.70
CA ILE A 5 -2.82 -20.28 18.98
C ILE A 5 -1.41 -20.60 18.48
N ARG A 6 -1.29 -20.96 17.21
CA ARG A 6 0.02 -21.04 16.56
C ARG A 6 0.46 -19.61 16.26
N LEU A 7 1.45 -19.14 16.99
CA LEU A 7 2.19 -17.94 16.59
C LEU A 7 2.85 -18.23 15.24
N PRO A 8 2.84 -17.29 14.29
CA PRO A 8 3.55 -17.46 13.04
C PRO A 8 5.02 -17.74 13.38
N VAL A 9 5.51 -18.87 12.94
CA VAL A 9 6.93 -19.21 13.03
C VAL A 9 7.64 -18.12 12.23
N ALA A 10 8.50 -17.35 12.90
CA ALA A 10 9.36 -16.40 12.19
C ALA A 10 10.16 -17.22 11.17
N CYS A 11 9.96 -16.93 9.89
CA CYS A 11 10.73 -17.57 8.82
C CYS A 11 12.21 -17.29 9.10
N GLN A 12 12.90 -18.29 9.56
CA GLN A 12 14.35 -18.26 9.76
C GLN A 12 15.05 -18.45 8.39
N TRP A 13 14.83 -17.53 7.49
CA TRP A 13 15.66 -17.37 6.29
C TRP A 13 16.84 -16.43 6.62
N LEU A 14 17.62 -16.78 7.64
CA LEU A 14 18.91 -16.16 7.88
C LEU A 14 19.96 -17.15 7.39
N PRO A 15 20.73 -16.84 6.33
CA PRO A 15 21.92 -17.60 6.03
C PRO A 15 22.84 -17.56 7.26
N GLU A 16 23.34 -18.70 7.68
CA GLU A 16 24.16 -18.90 8.89
C GLU A 16 25.49 -18.09 8.91
N ASN A 17 25.78 -17.29 7.89
CA ASN A 17 27.01 -16.52 7.72
C ASN A 17 26.75 -15.02 7.54
N LEU A 18 25.69 -14.43 8.08
CA LEU A 18 25.58 -12.98 8.13
C LEU A 18 26.31 -12.46 9.35
N ASP A 19 27.30 -11.58 9.10
CA ASP A 19 27.97 -10.79 10.12
C ASP A 19 26.95 -10.18 11.06
N TRP A 20 27.15 -10.29 12.37
CA TRP A 20 26.25 -9.83 13.44
C TRP A 20 25.90 -8.33 13.37
N ASP A 21 26.63 -7.54 12.59
CA ASP A 21 26.35 -6.13 12.28
C ASP A 21 25.10 -5.93 11.38
N THR A 22 24.59 -6.98 10.75
CA THR A 22 23.40 -6.92 9.87
C THR A 22 22.13 -7.48 10.51
N GLN A 23 22.18 -7.95 11.76
CA GLN A 23 20.98 -8.37 12.46
C GLN A 23 20.09 -7.15 12.71
N LYS A 24 18.97 -7.09 12.01
CA LYS A 24 17.92 -6.08 12.25
C LYS A 24 17.46 -6.22 13.69
N HIS A 25 17.93 -5.34 14.56
CA HIS A 25 17.58 -5.35 15.98
C HIS A 25 16.12 -4.85 16.13
N LEU A 26 15.24 -5.74 16.57
CA LEU A 26 13.83 -5.41 16.87
C LEU A 26 13.77 -4.80 18.27
N VAL A 27 13.16 -3.64 18.38
CA VAL A 27 12.97 -2.92 19.65
C VAL A 27 11.50 -2.64 19.91
N ALA A 28 11.15 -2.59 21.21
CA ALA A 28 9.84 -2.16 21.68
C ALA A 28 9.88 -0.71 22.22
N PRO A 29 8.75 -0.01 22.31
CA PRO A 29 8.71 1.30 22.93
C PRO A 29 9.23 1.26 24.37
N GLY A 30 10.18 2.14 24.68
CA GLY A 30 10.86 2.19 25.98
C GLY A 30 12.20 1.47 26.04
N ASP A 31 12.54 0.65 25.04
CA ASP A 31 13.84 -0.01 24.99
C ASP A 31 14.96 1.00 24.72
N THR A 32 16.07 0.85 25.42
CA THR A 32 17.27 1.65 25.20
C THR A 32 18.03 1.11 23.99
N ILE A 33 18.24 1.96 22.99
CA ILE A 33 18.97 1.60 21.78
C ILE A 33 20.48 1.79 21.97
N THR A 34 20.86 2.96 22.50
CA THR A 34 22.26 3.30 22.75
C THR A 34 22.40 4.39 23.81
N THR A 35 23.56 4.43 24.44
CA THR A 35 23.94 5.45 25.44
C THR A 35 24.94 6.47 24.89
N ASP A 36 25.30 6.37 23.62
CA ASP A 36 26.26 7.28 22.99
C ASP A 36 25.66 8.69 22.81
N THR A 37 26.33 9.71 23.32
CA THR A 37 25.88 11.11 23.26
C THR A 37 26.15 11.81 21.92
N GLY A 38 26.94 11.20 21.04
CA GLY A 38 27.32 11.75 19.75
C GLY A 38 26.41 11.38 18.56
N ILE A 39 25.23 10.80 18.83
CA ILE A 39 24.30 10.28 17.84
C ILE A 39 23.17 11.27 17.61
N MET A 40 22.76 11.38 16.33
CA MET A 40 21.60 12.18 15.94
C MET A 40 20.32 11.33 16.06
N LEU A 41 19.28 11.94 16.65
CA LEU A 41 17.98 11.31 16.78
C LEU A 41 17.23 11.36 15.44
N GLY A 42 16.74 10.21 14.99
CA GLY A 42 15.87 10.09 13.83
C GLY A 42 14.43 9.76 14.18
N CYS A 43 13.63 9.42 13.16
CA CYS A 43 12.24 9.03 13.37
C CYS A 43 12.14 7.79 14.28
N GLY A 44 11.15 7.82 15.19
CA GLY A 44 10.89 6.68 16.08
C GLY A 44 11.84 6.59 17.29
N THR A 45 12.65 7.63 17.57
CA THR A 45 13.55 7.70 18.71
C THR A 45 13.36 9.00 19.49
N TYR A 46 13.65 8.97 20.78
CA TYR A 46 13.69 10.15 21.64
C TYR A 46 14.81 10.03 22.69
N MET A 47 15.20 11.14 23.27
CA MET A 47 16.20 11.18 24.32
C MET A 47 15.53 11.12 25.70
N GLY A 48 15.91 10.20 26.54
CA GLY A 48 15.52 10.12 27.95
C GLY A 48 16.71 9.68 28.78
N ASP A 49 16.98 10.40 29.90
CA ASP A 49 18.08 10.11 30.86
C ASP A 49 19.45 9.87 30.17
N GLU A 50 19.82 10.74 29.22
CA GLU A 50 21.05 10.66 28.41
C GLU A 50 21.17 9.38 27.56
N LYS A 51 20.05 8.70 27.29
CA LYS A 51 19.96 7.50 26.49
C LYS A 51 19.02 7.71 25.32
N VAL A 52 19.35 7.09 24.18
CA VAL A 52 18.45 7.03 23.03
C VAL A 52 17.47 5.89 23.24
N ILE A 53 16.18 6.21 23.30
CA ILE A 53 15.09 5.28 23.59
C ILE A 53 14.18 5.16 22.37
N ALA A 54 13.70 3.95 22.08
CA ALA A 54 12.71 3.70 21.05
C ALA A 54 11.33 4.24 21.45
N SER A 55 10.66 4.98 20.58
CA SER A 55 9.28 5.43 20.76
C SER A 55 8.25 4.53 20.11
N VAL A 56 8.68 3.70 19.17
CA VAL A 56 7.82 2.78 18.38
C VAL A 56 8.44 1.41 18.33
N THR A 57 7.58 0.39 18.14
CA THR A 57 8.05 -0.99 17.88
C THR A 57 8.53 -1.08 16.44
N GLY A 58 9.77 -1.50 16.26
CA GLY A 58 10.33 -1.59 14.92
C GLY A 58 11.78 -2.07 14.87
N PHE A 59 12.35 -1.99 13.69
CA PHE A 59 13.75 -2.33 13.47
C PHE A 59 14.61 -1.07 13.57
N VAL A 60 15.74 -1.20 14.28
CA VAL A 60 16.73 -0.12 14.37
C VAL A 60 17.50 -0.06 13.06
N GLU A 61 17.49 1.11 12.43
CA GLU A 61 18.33 1.42 11.27
C GLU A 61 19.35 2.50 11.68
N ARG A 62 20.61 2.24 11.43
CA ARG A 62 21.69 3.19 11.69
C ARG A 62 22.33 3.59 10.37
N VAL A 63 22.30 4.88 10.09
CA VAL A 63 22.96 5.47 8.93
C VAL A 63 23.97 6.49 9.44
N ASN A 64 25.24 6.13 9.45
CA ASN A 64 26.31 6.91 10.04
C ASN A 64 26.05 7.22 11.55
N LYS A 65 25.80 8.50 11.85
CA LYS A 65 25.47 8.96 13.22
C LYS A 65 23.96 9.10 13.47
N LEU A 66 23.11 8.85 12.48
CA LEU A 66 21.66 8.93 12.62
C LEU A 66 21.11 7.56 13.01
N ILE A 67 20.35 7.49 14.08
CA ILE A 67 19.60 6.30 14.49
C ILE A 67 18.12 6.55 14.30
N CYS A 68 17.47 5.68 13.55
CA CYS A 68 16.02 5.66 13.32
C CYS A 68 15.45 4.31 13.74
N VAL A 69 14.19 4.30 14.17
CA VAL A 69 13.42 3.07 14.33
C VAL A 69 12.34 3.04 13.25
N LYS A 70 12.47 2.08 12.33
CA LYS A 70 11.46 1.84 11.30
C LYS A 70 10.35 0.98 11.89
N ALA A 71 9.18 1.56 12.08
CA ALA A 71 8.06 0.85 12.66
C ALA A 71 7.61 -0.33 11.80
N VAL A 72 7.27 -1.46 12.44
CA VAL A 72 6.75 -2.67 11.76
C VAL A 72 5.38 -2.40 11.15
N LYS A 73 4.56 -1.59 11.81
CA LYS A 73 3.25 -1.18 11.32
C LYS A 73 3.05 0.30 11.57
N THR A 74 2.86 1.06 10.51
CA THR A 74 2.61 2.50 10.59
C THR A 74 1.21 2.83 10.07
N ARG A 75 0.63 3.91 10.60
CA ARG A 75 -0.46 4.61 9.94
C ARG A 75 0.11 5.40 8.77
N TYR A 76 -0.74 5.69 7.82
CA TYR A 76 -0.35 6.57 6.71
C TYR A 76 -0.08 7.98 7.24
N ASN A 77 1.12 8.47 6.95
CA ASN A 77 1.49 9.86 7.13
C ASN A 77 1.62 10.46 5.72
N GLY A 78 0.75 11.42 5.41
CA GLY A 78 0.77 12.08 4.11
C GLY A 78 2.05 12.89 3.91
N GLU A 79 2.64 12.79 2.74
CA GLU A 79 3.71 13.67 2.28
C GLU A 79 3.23 14.44 1.05
N VAL A 80 3.82 15.61 0.80
CA VAL A 80 3.49 16.39 -0.39
C VAL A 80 3.87 15.61 -1.64
N ALA A 81 3.01 15.63 -2.66
CA ALA A 81 3.09 14.86 -3.89
C ALA A 81 2.81 13.34 -3.75
N ASP A 82 2.32 12.87 -2.60
CA ASP A 82 1.78 11.51 -2.49
C ASP A 82 0.48 11.39 -3.29
N ILE A 83 0.33 10.27 -3.97
CA ILE A 83 -0.93 9.93 -4.64
C ILE A 83 -1.72 8.99 -3.75
N VAL A 84 -2.97 9.36 -3.51
CA VAL A 84 -3.87 8.66 -2.61
C VAL A 84 -5.18 8.30 -3.30
N VAL A 85 -5.75 7.18 -2.91
CA VAL A 85 -7.10 6.78 -3.28
C VAL A 85 -8.01 7.04 -2.08
N GLY A 86 -9.12 7.73 -2.28
CA GLY A 86 -10.03 8.08 -1.20
C GLY A 86 -11.48 7.97 -1.59
N ARG A 87 -12.35 7.95 -0.59
CA ARG A 87 -13.80 8.00 -0.77
C ARG A 87 -14.33 9.34 -0.28
N ILE A 88 -15.21 9.95 -1.06
CA ILE A 88 -15.89 11.17 -0.68
C ILE A 88 -16.90 10.85 0.42
N THR A 89 -16.73 11.43 1.58
CA THR A 89 -17.65 11.25 2.73
C THR A 89 -18.66 12.37 2.82
N GLU A 90 -18.28 13.60 2.50
CA GLU A 90 -19.10 14.79 2.64
C GLU A 90 -18.77 15.81 1.56
N LEU A 91 -19.78 16.39 0.94
CA LEU A 91 -19.67 17.52 0.02
C LEU A 91 -20.12 18.78 0.75
N ARG A 92 -19.17 19.64 1.15
CA ARG A 92 -19.47 20.90 1.83
C ARG A 92 -19.84 22.00 0.84
N ARG A 93 -20.85 22.78 1.21
CA ARG A 93 -21.38 23.90 0.45
C ARG A 93 -20.47 25.14 0.62
N ARG A 94 -20.02 25.71 -0.49
CA ARG A 94 -19.47 27.06 -0.49
C ARG A 94 -20.42 28.07 -1.13
N SER A 95 -21.13 27.66 -2.19
CA SER A 95 -22.14 28.43 -2.92
C SER A 95 -23.14 27.46 -3.54
N SER A 96 -24.39 27.90 -3.74
CA SER A 96 -25.44 27.06 -4.34
C SER A 96 -25.14 26.69 -5.80
N GLU A 97 -24.50 27.59 -6.55
CA GLU A 97 -24.11 27.35 -7.94
C GLU A 97 -22.97 26.38 -8.08
N ASP A 98 -21.93 26.51 -7.23
CA ASP A 98 -20.81 25.57 -7.17
C ASP A 98 -21.25 24.17 -6.74
N GLU A 99 -22.27 24.06 -5.92
CA GLU A 99 -22.81 22.79 -5.46
C GLU A 99 -23.49 22.01 -6.60
N LEU A 100 -24.29 22.68 -7.40
CA LEU A 100 -24.94 22.08 -8.56
C LEU A 100 -23.92 21.61 -9.59
N ALA A 101 -22.89 22.42 -9.86
CA ALA A 101 -21.83 22.06 -10.77
C ALA A 101 -21.02 20.85 -10.27
N ARG A 102 -20.72 20.76 -8.97
CA ARG A 102 -19.99 19.63 -8.38
C ARG A 102 -20.82 18.36 -8.32
N ARG A 103 -22.10 18.44 -7.99
CA ARG A 103 -23.02 17.29 -7.96
C ARG A 103 -23.20 16.62 -9.31
N ASN A 104 -22.94 17.32 -10.40
CA ASN A 104 -22.94 16.70 -11.72
C ASN A 104 -21.77 15.73 -11.93
N PHE A 105 -20.65 15.89 -11.18
CA PHE A 105 -19.45 15.10 -11.35
C PHE A 105 -19.14 14.17 -10.17
N LEU A 106 -19.45 14.57 -8.94
CA LEU A 106 -19.04 13.89 -7.73
C LEU A 106 -20.23 13.70 -6.78
N TRP A 107 -20.37 12.48 -6.27
CA TRP A 107 -21.36 12.12 -5.26
C TRP A 107 -20.67 11.65 -3.99
N GLU A 108 -21.38 11.78 -2.86
CA GLU A 108 -20.94 11.16 -1.61
C GLU A 108 -20.90 9.64 -1.78
N GLY A 109 -19.79 9.03 -1.39
CA GLY A 109 -19.53 7.62 -1.62
C GLY A 109 -18.65 7.30 -2.83
N ASP A 110 -18.47 8.24 -3.76
CA ASP A 110 -17.58 8.05 -4.91
C ASP A 110 -16.13 7.85 -4.48
N LEU A 111 -15.43 6.99 -5.21
CA LEU A 111 -14.00 6.80 -5.09
C LEU A 111 -13.27 7.72 -6.05
N MET A 112 -12.19 8.30 -5.59
CA MET A 112 -11.36 9.19 -6.38
C MET A 112 -9.88 9.01 -6.09
N THR A 113 -9.06 9.33 -7.09
CA THR A 113 -7.61 9.50 -6.92
C THR A 113 -7.28 10.98 -6.84
N ALA A 114 -6.37 11.32 -5.96
CA ALA A 114 -5.90 12.70 -5.80
C ALA A 114 -4.44 12.73 -5.34
N GLU A 115 -3.80 13.85 -5.54
CA GLU A 115 -2.44 14.13 -5.09
C GLU A 115 -2.47 15.04 -3.87
N VAL A 116 -1.61 14.77 -2.89
CA VAL A 116 -1.45 15.58 -1.68
C VAL A 116 -0.73 16.87 -2.01
N ARG A 117 -1.40 17.99 -1.79
CA ARG A 117 -0.85 19.34 -1.99
C ARG A 117 -0.15 19.87 -0.76
N GLU A 118 -0.80 19.77 0.38
CA GLU A 118 -0.34 20.35 1.65
C GLU A 118 -0.69 19.41 2.80
N VAL A 119 0.18 19.36 3.78
CA VAL A 119 -0.03 18.62 5.03
C VAL A 119 -0.10 19.63 6.16
N PHE A 120 -1.17 19.59 6.94
CA PHE A 120 -1.38 20.48 8.07
C PHE A 120 -0.82 19.87 9.37
N SER A 121 -0.56 20.72 10.35
CA SER A 121 -0.01 20.31 11.65
C SER A 121 -0.94 19.40 12.47
N ASP A 122 -2.24 19.42 12.19
CA ASP A 122 -3.26 18.54 12.79
C ASP A 122 -3.32 17.15 12.17
N GLY A 123 -2.49 16.89 11.14
CA GLY A 123 -2.48 15.64 10.36
C GLY A 123 -3.49 15.61 9.21
N ALA A 124 -4.27 16.66 9.02
CA ALA A 124 -5.12 16.81 7.84
C ALA A 124 -4.27 17.03 6.59
N VAL A 125 -4.75 16.55 5.45
CA VAL A 125 -4.10 16.74 4.15
C VAL A 125 -5.03 17.44 3.18
N SER A 126 -4.50 18.41 2.45
CA SER A 126 -5.19 19.03 1.32
C SER A 126 -4.86 18.29 0.05
N LEU A 127 -5.88 17.91 -0.70
CA LEU A 127 -5.76 17.13 -1.93
C LEU A 127 -6.12 18.00 -3.15
N HIS A 128 -5.58 17.66 -4.30
CA HIS A 128 -5.97 18.24 -5.57
C HIS A 128 -6.01 17.21 -6.71
N THR A 129 -6.79 17.51 -7.75
CA THR A 129 -6.97 16.68 -8.94
C THR A 129 -6.68 17.46 -10.22
N ARG A 130 -5.53 18.17 -10.26
CA ARG A 130 -5.19 19.04 -11.40
C ARG A 130 -4.80 18.28 -12.66
N SER A 131 -4.24 17.08 -12.51
CA SER A 131 -3.87 16.27 -13.66
C SER A 131 -5.07 15.47 -14.16
N LEU A 132 -5.15 15.24 -15.46
CA LEU A 132 -6.16 14.37 -16.09
C LEU A 132 -6.07 12.90 -15.63
N LYS A 133 -4.94 12.50 -15.03
CA LYS A 133 -4.77 11.15 -14.46
C LYS A 133 -5.50 10.96 -13.14
N TYR A 134 -5.90 12.05 -12.49
CA TYR A 134 -6.62 12.03 -11.22
C TYR A 134 -8.10 12.31 -11.44
N GLY A 135 -8.92 11.89 -10.54
CA GLY A 135 -10.34 12.14 -10.58
C GLY A 135 -11.18 10.98 -10.08
N LYS A 136 -12.42 10.95 -10.52
CA LYS A 136 -13.37 9.89 -10.17
C LYS A 136 -12.90 8.56 -10.77
N LEU A 137 -12.93 7.52 -9.94
CA LEU A 137 -12.65 6.16 -10.35
C LEU A 137 -13.92 5.52 -10.91
N GLY A 138 -13.75 4.81 -12.04
CA GLY A 138 -14.83 4.12 -12.73
C GLY A 138 -15.14 2.75 -12.13
N GLN A 139 -15.23 1.75 -12.99
CA GLN A 139 -15.45 0.36 -12.58
C GLN A 139 -14.13 -0.29 -12.16
N GLY A 140 -14.14 -1.04 -11.08
CA GLY A 140 -12.96 -1.71 -10.56
C GLY A 140 -13.17 -2.24 -9.14
N VAL A 141 -12.09 -2.72 -8.55
CA VAL A 141 -12.08 -3.29 -7.20
C VAL A 141 -11.11 -2.54 -6.31
N LEU A 142 -11.60 -2.14 -5.13
CA LEU A 142 -10.80 -1.50 -4.09
C LEU A 142 -10.25 -2.56 -3.13
N VAL A 143 -8.93 -2.54 -2.92
CA VAL A 143 -8.26 -3.37 -1.92
C VAL A 143 -7.64 -2.48 -0.87
N GLN A 144 -7.87 -2.79 0.40
CA GLN A 144 -7.25 -2.08 1.51
C GLN A 144 -6.09 -2.88 2.06
N VAL A 145 -4.92 -2.27 2.11
CA VAL A 145 -3.68 -2.86 2.60
C VAL A 145 -3.03 -1.97 3.66
N SER A 146 -2.04 -2.50 4.37
CA SER A 146 -1.24 -1.66 5.27
C SER A 146 -0.37 -0.70 4.45
N PRO A 147 -0.38 0.62 4.75
CA PRO A 147 0.45 1.58 4.03
C PRO A 147 1.95 1.26 4.06
N SER A 148 2.40 0.56 5.11
CA SER A 148 3.80 0.14 5.25
C SER A 148 4.25 -0.91 4.22
N LEU A 149 3.30 -1.64 3.61
CA LEU A 149 3.59 -2.65 2.60
C LEU A 149 3.61 -2.09 1.17
N VAL A 150 3.05 -0.90 0.96
CA VAL A 150 3.08 -0.24 -0.35
C VAL A 150 4.40 0.50 -0.49
N LYS A 151 5.17 0.17 -1.52
CA LYS A 151 6.39 0.90 -1.86
C LYS A 151 6.02 2.28 -2.42
N ARG A 152 6.52 3.35 -1.78
CA ARG A 152 6.33 4.71 -2.30
C ARG A 152 7.03 4.86 -3.65
N GLN A 153 6.26 5.25 -4.65
CA GLN A 153 6.73 5.47 -6.02
C GLN A 153 6.22 6.82 -6.54
N LYS A 154 6.98 7.41 -7.47
CA LYS A 154 6.58 8.67 -8.13
C LYS A 154 5.37 8.46 -9.07
N THR A 155 5.26 7.27 -9.64
CA THR A 155 4.18 6.89 -10.56
C THR A 155 3.46 5.68 -10.01
N PRO A 156 2.34 5.85 -9.28
CA PRO A 156 1.58 4.73 -8.72
C PRO A 156 0.61 4.08 -9.72
N PHE A 157 0.52 4.61 -10.94
CA PHE A 157 -0.30 4.08 -12.02
C PHE A 157 0.52 3.07 -12.81
N HIS A 158 0.11 1.82 -12.83
CA HIS A 158 0.80 0.74 -13.52
C HIS A 158 -0.18 -0.01 -14.42
N ASP A 159 0.13 -0.05 -15.70
CA ASP A 159 -0.58 -0.87 -16.66
C ASP A 159 0.12 -2.23 -16.76
N LEU A 160 -0.60 -3.28 -16.40
CA LEU A 160 -0.07 -4.63 -16.38
C LEU A 160 -0.32 -5.31 -17.75
N PRO A 161 0.58 -6.18 -18.21
CA PRO A 161 0.44 -6.85 -19.49
C PRO A 161 -0.74 -7.83 -19.55
N CYS A 162 -1.35 -8.13 -18.41
CA CYS A 162 -2.52 -8.98 -18.30
C CYS A 162 -3.85 -8.32 -18.68
N GLY A 163 -3.84 -7.06 -19.18
CA GLY A 163 -5.06 -6.33 -19.55
C GLY A 163 -5.78 -5.64 -18.38
N ALA A 164 -5.12 -5.51 -17.23
CA ALA A 164 -5.63 -4.75 -16.10
C ALA A 164 -4.61 -3.69 -15.68
N SER A 165 -5.13 -2.58 -15.16
CA SER A 165 -4.32 -1.49 -14.61
C SER A 165 -4.52 -1.40 -13.10
N VAL A 166 -3.47 -1.00 -12.40
CA VAL A 166 -3.48 -0.90 -10.93
C VAL A 166 -3.01 0.47 -10.49
N ILE A 167 -3.70 1.03 -9.51
CA ILE A 167 -3.28 2.26 -8.83
C ILE A 167 -2.85 1.90 -7.42
N LEU A 168 -1.56 2.04 -7.13
CA LEU A 168 -0.98 1.78 -5.82
C LEU A 168 -1.00 3.06 -4.99
N GLY A 169 -2.09 3.30 -4.25
CA GLY A 169 -2.18 4.47 -3.37
C GLY A 169 -1.23 4.37 -2.19
N ASN A 170 -0.44 5.44 -1.94
CA ASN A 170 0.52 5.50 -0.83
C ASN A 170 -0.17 5.39 0.54
N ASN A 171 -1.47 5.64 0.61
CA ASN A 171 -2.29 5.50 1.82
C ASN A 171 -2.75 4.06 2.10
N GLY A 172 -2.32 3.07 1.28
CA GLY A 172 -2.68 1.68 1.44
C GLY A 172 -4.02 1.30 0.79
N PHE A 173 -4.60 2.16 -0.04
CA PHE A 173 -5.73 1.80 -0.88
C PHE A 173 -5.25 1.53 -2.30
N ILE A 174 -5.51 0.33 -2.79
CA ILE A 174 -5.14 -0.12 -4.14
C ILE A 174 -6.41 -0.23 -4.96
N TRP A 175 -6.39 0.35 -6.15
CA TRP A 175 -7.48 0.27 -7.10
C TRP A 175 -7.08 -0.56 -8.31
N ILE A 176 -7.86 -1.60 -8.63
CA ILE A 176 -7.65 -2.48 -9.77
C ILE A 176 -8.79 -2.24 -10.75
N TYR A 177 -8.48 -1.96 -11.99
CA TYR A 177 -9.46 -1.69 -13.04
C TYR A 177 -9.01 -2.28 -14.38
N PRO A 178 -9.94 -2.55 -15.30
CA PRO A 178 -9.56 -3.00 -16.63
C PRO A 178 -8.82 -1.89 -17.37
N THR A 179 -7.76 -2.24 -18.09
CA THR A 179 -7.05 -1.26 -18.92
C THR A 179 -8.01 -0.75 -20.01
N PRO A 180 -8.23 0.57 -20.10
CA PRO A 180 -9.03 1.10 -21.18
C PRO A 180 -8.31 0.80 -22.50
N GLU A 181 -8.84 -0.12 -23.28
CA GLU A 181 -8.43 -0.23 -24.68
C GLU A 181 -8.68 1.12 -25.34
N GLN A 182 -7.71 1.58 -26.17
CA GLN A 182 -7.78 2.83 -26.92
C GLN A 182 -8.96 2.81 -27.90
N ARG A 183 -10.18 2.85 -27.40
CA ARG A 183 -11.36 3.14 -28.20
C ARG A 183 -11.60 4.63 -28.07
N GLU A 184 -11.25 5.31 -29.16
CA GLU A 184 -11.60 6.68 -29.40
C GLU A 184 -13.12 6.88 -29.21
N GLU A 185 -13.46 7.86 -28.36
CA GLU A 185 -14.71 8.61 -28.37
C GLU A 185 -16.03 7.83 -28.51
N GLU A 186 -16.59 7.34 -27.35
CA GLU A 186 -18.03 7.43 -27.08
C GLU A 186 -18.26 7.11 -25.59
N ALA A 187 -18.27 8.15 -24.76
CA ALA A 187 -18.22 8.06 -23.30
C ALA A 187 -19.59 7.78 -22.63
N GLU A 188 -20.64 7.46 -23.36
CA GLU A 188 -21.98 7.34 -22.77
C GLU A 188 -22.49 5.91 -22.54
N ASP A 189 -21.90 4.89 -23.16
CA ASP A 189 -22.39 3.50 -23.05
C ASP A 189 -21.41 2.50 -22.39
N PHE A 190 -20.44 2.99 -21.60
CA PHE A 190 -19.43 2.14 -20.96
C PHE A 190 -19.97 1.21 -19.84
N ILE A 191 -21.27 1.25 -19.58
CA ILE A 191 -21.90 0.43 -18.51
C ILE A 191 -22.18 -1.02 -18.99
N ALA A 192 -22.06 -1.32 -20.28
CA ALA A 192 -22.67 -2.53 -20.84
C ALA A 192 -21.73 -3.69 -21.14
N SER A 193 -20.41 -3.57 -21.11
CA SER A 193 -19.56 -4.72 -21.47
C SER A 193 -18.20 -4.77 -20.78
N LEU A 194 -18.20 -5.06 -19.48
CA LEU A 194 -17.04 -5.73 -18.91
C LEU A 194 -17.01 -7.12 -19.49
N GLU A 195 -16.06 -7.38 -20.39
CA GLU A 195 -15.84 -8.72 -20.89
C GLU A 195 -15.55 -9.66 -19.71
N PRO A 196 -16.15 -10.86 -19.67
CA PRO A 196 -15.98 -11.79 -18.55
C PRO A 196 -14.50 -12.14 -18.31
N GLU A 197 -13.65 -12.02 -19.31
CA GLU A 197 -12.20 -12.23 -19.22
C GLU A 197 -11.52 -11.16 -18.35
N SER A 198 -11.89 -9.90 -18.48
CA SER A 198 -11.32 -8.81 -17.65
C SER A 198 -11.69 -8.96 -16.17
N LEU A 199 -12.87 -9.47 -15.86
CA LEU A 199 -13.29 -9.76 -14.49
C LEU A 199 -12.49 -10.90 -13.85
N LEU A 200 -12.14 -11.92 -14.64
CA LEU A 200 -11.28 -13.01 -14.18
C LEU A 200 -9.88 -12.50 -13.82
N VAL A 201 -9.29 -11.67 -14.68
CA VAL A 201 -7.97 -11.07 -14.44
C VAL A 201 -7.98 -10.20 -13.18
N ILE A 202 -9.00 -9.34 -13.01
CA ILE A 202 -9.16 -8.51 -11.82
C ILE A 202 -9.27 -9.37 -10.56
N SER A 203 -10.04 -10.48 -10.60
CA SER A 203 -10.18 -11.37 -9.46
C SER A 203 -8.87 -12.12 -9.13
N GLN A 204 -8.10 -12.50 -10.15
CA GLN A 204 -6.77 -13.09 -9.95
C GLN A 204 -5.81 -12.10 -9.32
N LEU A 205 -5.74 -10.86 -9.81
CA LEU A 205 -4.91 -9.80 -9.22
C LEU A 205 -5.32 -9.48 -7.79
N TRP A 206 -6.62 -9.50 -7.48
CA TRP A 206 -7.09 -9.34 -6.10
C TRP A 206 -6.55 -10.46 -5.21
N ASN A 207 -6.59 -11.72 -5.66
CA ASN A 207 -6.03 -12.87 -4.94
C ASN A 207 -4.50 -12.72 -4.77
N CYS A 208 -3.77 -12.24 -5.80
CA CYS A 208 -2.34 -11.96 -5.72
C CYS A 208 -2.02 -10.94 -4.61
N ILE A 209 -2.78 -9.85 -4.54
CA ILE A 209 -2.59 -8.84 -3.50
C ILE A 209 -2.89 -9.41 -2.11
N VAL A 210 -3.97 -10.17 -1.95
CA VAL A 210 -4.32 -10.82 -0.68
C VAL A 210 -3.22 -11.80 -0.24
N PHE A 211 -2.66 -12.54 -1.18
CA PHE A 211 -1.53 -13.43 -0.93
C PHE A 211 -0.29 -12.67 -0.44
N LEU A 212 0.13 -11.61 -1.16
CA LEU A 212 1.27 -10.79 -0.76
C LEU A 212 1.08 -10.14 0.61
N LEU A 213 -0.17 -9.77 0.93
CA LEU A 213 -0.54 -9.28 2.27
C LEU A 213 -0.36 -10.33 3.36
N ALA A 214 -0.79 -11.57 3.11
CA ALA A 214 -0.67 -12.68 4.06
C ALA A 214 0.80 -12.96 4.38
N GLN A 215 1.66 -12.87 3.37
CA GLN A 215 3.12 -13.05 3.49
C GLN A 215 3.87 -11.79 3.94
N LYS A 216 3.17 -10.65 4.11
CA LYS A 216 3.76 -9.34 4.47
C LYS A 216 4.87 -8.89 3.50
N MET A 217 4.75 -9.24 2.25
CA MET A 217 5.65 -8.82 1.19
C MET A 217 5.33 -7.39 0.73
N MET A 218 6.35 -6.67 0.25
CA MET A 218 6.14 -5.32 -0.28
C MET A 218 5.42 -5.35 -1.62
N LEU A 219 4.44 -4.45 -1.76
CA LEU A 219 3.64 -4.30 -2.95
C LEU A 219 4.24 -3.24 -3.88
N PHE A 220 4.59 -3.65 -5.08
CA PHE A 220 5.05 -2.82 -6.18
C PHE A 220 4.75 -3.52 -7.51
N ASP A 221 4.92 -2.85 -8.62
CA ASP A 221 4.58 -3.31 -9.97
C ASP A 221 5.14 -4.69 -10.31
N THR A 222 6.45 -4.88 -10.13
CA THR A 222 7.11 -6.14 -10.49
C THR A 222 6.72 -7.29 -9.57
N SER A 223 6.49 -7.04 -8.25
CA SER A 223 6.05 -8.09 -7.34
C SER A 223 4.64 -8.60 -7.69
N LEU A 224 3.78 -7.70 -8.18
CA LEU A 224 2.45 -8.09 -8.66
C LEU A 224 2.53 -8.93 -9.95
N LEU A 225 3.43 -8.57 -10.86
CA LEU A 225 3.62 -9.31 -12.11
C LEU A 225 4.16 -10.72 -11.87
N TYR A 226 5.23 -10.85 -11.10
CA TYR A 226 5.80 -12.17 -10.80
C TYR A 226 4.80 -13.09 -10.10
N ASN A 227 4.06 -12.56 -9.11
CA ASN A 227 3.01 -13.32 -8.48
C ASN A 227 1.89 -13.71 -9.45
N TYR A 228 1.50 -12.80 -10.34
CA TYR A 228 0.47 -13.10 -11.32
C TYR A 228 0.90 -14.23 -12.26
N GLU A 229 2.16 -14.19 -12.73
CA GLU A 229 2.73 -15.24 -13.58
C GLU A 229 2.80 -16.59 -12.84
N ALA A 230 3.23 -16.60 -11.59
CA ALA A 230 3.22 -17.80 -10.75
C ALA A 230 1.80 -18.35 -10.53
N PHE A 231 0.81 -17.48 -10.37
CA PHE A 231 -0.59 -17.90 -10.21
C PHE A 231 -1.23 -18.49 -11.46
N LEU A 232 -0.75 -18.13 -12.65
CA LEU A 232 -1.24 -18.74 -13.90
C LEU A 232 -0.97 -20.25 -13.95
N SER A 233 0.04 -20.74 -13.26
CA SER A 233 0.37 -22.17 -13.18
C SER A 233 -0.56 -22.97 -12.25
N HIS A 234 -1.30 -22.28 -11.35
CA HIS A 234 -2.14 -22.91 -10.34
C HIS A 234 -3.64 -22.62 -10.52
N PRO A 235 -4.54 -23.54 -10.17
CA PRO A 235 -5.98 -23.29 -10.23
C PRO A 235 -6.41 -22.27 -9.16
N ILE A 236 -7.23 -21.30 -9.54
CA ILE A 236 -7.67 -20.15 -8.74
C ILE A 236 -8.20 -20.54 -7.35
N LYS A 237 -8.88 -21.70 -7.23
CA LYS A 237 -9.48 -22.17 -5.97
C LYS A 237 -8.48 -22.63 -4.93
N ASP A 238 -7.29 -23.00 -5.35
CA ASP A 238 -6.29 -23.64 -4.50
C ASP A 238 -5.20 -22.66 -4.04
N ILE A 239 -5.10 -21.49 -4.67
CA ILE A 239 -4.07 -20.46 -4.45
C ILE A 239 -3.96 -20.02 -2.97
N LEU A 240 -5.07 -19.98 -2.24
CA LEU A 240 -5.07 -19.57 -0.83
C LEU A 240 -4.79 -20.71 0.15
N LYS A 241 -4.46 -21.90 -0.34
CA LYS A 241 -4.05 -23.02 0.52
C LYS A 241 -2.61 -22.79 1.02
N PRO A 242 -2.31 -23.07 2.29
CA PRO A 242 -1.00 -22.80 2.87
C PRO A 242 0.15 -23.54 2.17
N GLU A 243 -0.09 -24.73 1.65
CA GLU A 243 0.90 -25.55 0.96
C GLU A 243 1.35 -24.91 -0.36
N ILE A 244 0.40 -24.42 -1.15
CA ILE A 244 0.66 -23.74 -2.43
C ILE A 244 1.24 -22.36 -2.19
N MET A 245 0.84 -21.69 -1.10
CA MET A 245 1.41 -20.40 -0.71
C MET A 245 2.92 -20.48 -0.42
N GLU A 246 3.39 -21.55 0.22
CA GLU A 246 4.82 -21.76 0.47
C GLU A 246 5.59 -22.06 -0.82
N GLU A 247 5.00 -22.79 -1.76
CA GLU A 247 5.59 -23.10 -3.06
C GLU A 247 5.78 -21.84 -3.90
N ILE A 248 4.77 -21.00 -3.99
CA ILE A 248 4.82 -19.73 -4.74
C ILE A 248 5.84 -18.76 -4.14
N VAL A 249 5.97 -18.68 -2.81
CA VAL A 249 6.97 -17.83 -2.14
C VAL A 249 8.39 -18.24 -2.50
N THR A 250 8.63 -19.53 -2.75
CA THR A 250 9.96 -20.02 -3.15
C THR A 250 10.29 -19.74 -4.61
N GLU A 251 9.27 -19.53 -5.45
CA GLU A 251 9.43 -19.22 -6.88
C GLU A 251 9.50 -17.70 -7.17
N THR A 252 9.02 -16.86 -6.22
CA THR A 252 8.99 -15.40 -6.34
C THR A 252 10.19 -14.75 -5.67
#